data_f14dbfdeb562d5a13c4f590f489b0fb7
#
_entry.id   f14dbfdeb562d5a13c4f590f489b0fb7
#
_cell.length_a   1.000
_cell.length_b   1.000
_cell.length_c   1.000
_cell.angle_alpha   90.00
_cell.angle_beta   90.00
_cell.angle_gamma   90.00
#
_symmetry.space_group_name_H-M   'P 1'
#
loop_
_entity.id
_entity.type
_entity.pdbx_description
1 polymer ?
#
loop_
_entity_poly.entity_id
_entity_poly.type
_entity_poly.pdbx_seq_one_letter_code
_entity_poly.pdbx_strand_id
1 'polypeptide(L)'
;MANTSIGGLVSGLDTATIINQLMQIEAQAQTRLKTRVTSEQSAVTALQALNTKLSTMMTKAADLAKAAGWGASTATTDNPKVSAVAAAGATPVSLTFQVEQTASRSQAVFAATAARTDVVAAPNVDVTLTYDDGRAATFNTGDGSLEDIAAAVNAATINGEDAGFDAVLVRAGGTDDAPTYRLMVTTSSTGDATRFTVSDSAFLTSATVTDGRDAVITIDGLESRSTTNTFTGLMPSMDVTIQPSVETRQDITVTVGRDGAALSDKVKHIVEALNAALTDISSVTASGAGGTKAGVLAGNATLRQVRDQLLSSVTGGVGGASLAEVGIETDRYGKIEFDAEKFKAAYAADPAKVEAIFVDADPSAPTETNTDFGFATALESLAKRLSNSTDGVVTSLVKGRQSSIEGLNDAIDAWDSRLELRRQSLEKTYAALEVALGKLQSQSSWLAGQLASLPQMSSGS
;
A
#
# COMPACT_ATOMS: atom_id res chain seq x y z
N MET A 1 -48.17 -9.41 -19.49
CA MET A 1 -49.61 -9.08 -19.66
C MET A 1 -50.18 -8.84 -18.27
N ALA A 2 -50.59 -7.62 -17.98
CA ALA A 2 -51.18 -7.26 -16.69
C ALA A 2 -52.55 -7.92 -16.58
N ASN A 3 -52.66 -8.95 -15.74
CA ASN A 3 -53.92 -9.55 -15.35
C ASN A 3 -54.61 -8.56 -14.38
N THR A 4 -55.46 -7.69 -14.89
CA THR A 4 -56.40 -6.92 -14.09
C THR A 4 -57.40 -7.91 -13.52
N SER A 5 -57.13 -8.47 -12.36
CA SER A 5 -58.12 -9.23 -11.59
C SER A 5 -59.17 -8.27 -11.14
N ILE A 6 -60.40 -8.43 -11.67
CA ILE A 6 -61.61 -7.73 -11.21
C ILE A 6 -62.01 -8.42 -9.88
N GLY A 7 -61.30 -8.08 -8.78
CA GLY A 7 -61.61 -8.59 -7.46
C GLY A 7 -62.69 -7.74 -6.79
N GLY A 8 -63.69 -8.37 -6.18
CA GLY A 8 -64.64 -7.70 -5.29
C GLY A 8 -65.85 -7.05 -5.91
N LEU A 9 -66.13 -7.25 -7.21
CA LEU A 9 -67.27 -6.58 -7.88
C LEU A 9 -68.61 -7.10 -7.41
N VAL A 10 -68.70 -8.31 -6.88
CA VAL A 10 -69.96 -8.97 -6.46
C VAL A 10 -69.98 -9.14 -4.93
N SER A 11 -68.87 -9.52 -4.30
CA SER A 11 -68.79 -9.78 -2.84
C SER A 11 -68.45 -8.54 -2.02
N GLY A 12 -67.83 -7.50 -2.62
CA GLY A 12 -67.24 -6.36 -1.89
C GLY A 12 -65.95 -6.72 -1.13
N LEU A 13 -65.43 -7.93 -1.30
CA LEU A 13 -64.19 -8.39 -0.63
C LEU A 13 -62.98 -7.99 -1.46
N ASP A 14 -61.99 -7.33 -0.83
CA ASP A 14 -60.70 -7.07 -1.47
C ASP A 14 -59.86 -8.37 -1.47
N THR A 15 -60.20 -9.23 -2.46
CA THR A 15 -59.54 -10.54 -2.62
C THR A 15 -58.03 -10.40 -2.91
N ALA A 16 -57.59 -9.32 -3.55
CA ALA A 16 -56.19 -9.06 -3.85
C ALA A 16 -55.41 -8.81 -2.57
N THR A 17 -55.93 -7.97 -1.67
CA THR A 17 -55.29 -7.72 -0.35
C THR A 17 -55.25 -9.00 0.49
N ILE A 18 -56.31 -9.80 0.52
CA ILE A 18 -56.34 -11.08 1.26
C ILE A 18 -55.28 -12.06 0.73
N ILE A 19 -55.23 -12.23 -0.59
CA ILE A 19 -54.20 -13.10 -1.22
C ILE A 19 -52.78 -12.61 -0.85
N ASN A 20 -52.50 -11.30 -0.95
CA ASN A 20 -51.19 -10.75 -0.61
C ASN A 20 -50.83 -10.97 0.87
N GLN A 21 -51.79 -10.82 1.80
CA GLN A 21 -51.53 -11.10 3.22
C GLN A 21 -51.27 -12.59 3.49
N LEU A 22 -52.00 -13.48 2.84
CA LEU A 22 -51.75 -14.92 2.94
C LEU A 22 -50.38 -15.30 2.36
N MET A 23 -50.02 -14.70 1.22
CA MET A 23 -48.71 -14.92 0.60
C MET A 23 -47.55 -14.39 1.46
N GLN A 24 -47.71 -13.27 2.18
CA GLN A 24 -46.73 -12.77 3.12
C GLN A 24 -46.46 -13.76 4.27
N ILE A 25 -47.50 -14.41 4.78
CA ILE A 25 -47.38 -15.42 5.83
C ILE A 25 -46.59 -16.64 5.30
N GLU A 26 -46.98 -17.11 4.10
CA GLU A 26 -46.32 -18.25 3.43
C GLU A 26 -44.83 -17.93 3.11
N ALA A 27 -44.50 -16.68 2.74
CA ALA A 27 -43.14 -16.23 2.43
C ALA A 27 -42.22 -16.11 3.65
N GLN A 28 -42.73 -16.21 4.88
CA GLN A 28 -41.87 -16.12 6.10
C GLN A 28 -40.76 -17.15 6.12
N ALA A 29 -41.00 -18.38 5.62
CA ALA A 29 -39.99 -19.43 5.56
C ALA A 29 -38.84 -19.03 4.61
N GLN A 30 -39.18 -18.48 3.44
CA GLN A 30 -38.22 -17.95 2.48
C GLN A 30 -37.42 -16.77 3.07
N THR A 31 -38.07 -15.85 3.78
CA THR A 31 -37.43 -14.73 4.45
C THR A 31 -36.37 -15.20 5.46
N ARG A 32 -36.64 -16.29 6.20
CA ARG A 32 -35.65 -16.91 7.10
C ARG A 32 -34.44 -17.46 6.35
N LEU A 33 -34.64 -18.07 5.14
CA LEU A 33 -33.55 -18.54 4.30
C LEU A 33 -32.70 -17.36 3.80
N LYS A 34 -33.32 -16.28 3.33
CA LYS A 34 -32.63 -15.06 2.90
C LYS A 34 -31.81 -14.43 4.04
N THR A 35 -32.35 -14.41 5.25
CA THR A 35 -31.60 -13.97 6.45
C THR A 35 -30.39 -14.85 6.73
N ARG A 36 -30.52 -16.18 6.55
CA ARG A 36 -29.39 -17.10 6.69
C ARG A 36 -28.32 -16.87 5.63
N VAL A 37 -28.71 -16.64 4.36
CA VAL A 37 -27.76 -16.27 3.29
C VAL A 37 -26.95 -15.04 3.69
N THR A 38 -27.62 -13.99 4.17
CA THR A 38 -26.94 -12.76 4.63
C THR A 38 -25.96 -13.04 5.78
N SER A 39 -26.34 -13.92 6.72
CA SER A 39 -25.47 -14.32 7.83
C SER A 39 -24.24 -15.11 7.35
N GLU A 40 -24.43 -16.09 6.45
CA GLU A 40 -23.34 -16.85 5.86
C GLU A 40 -22.40 -15.95 5.02
N GLN A 41 -22.95 -15.00 4.28
CA GLN A 41 -22.17 -14.02 3.51
C GLN A 41 -21.30 -13.14 4.43
N SER A 42 -21.87 -12.71 5.56
CA SER A 42 -21.10 -11.97 6.59
C SER A 42 -19.97 -12.81 7.17
N ALA A 43 -20.21 -14.11 7.38
CA ALA A 43 -19.20 -15.04 7.84
C ALA A 43 -18.07 -15.25 6.80
N VAL A 44 -18.42 -15.37 5.51
CA VAL A 44 -17.45 -15.44 4.40
C VAL A 44 -16.57 -14.19 4.39
N THR A 45 -17.16 -13.01 4.46
CA THR A 45 -16.42 -11.73 4.48
C THR A 45 -15.46 -11.65 5.66
N ALA A 46 -15.89 -12.06 6.85
CA ALA A 46 -15.04 -12.08 8.03
C ALA A 46 -13.86 -13.07 7.90
N LEU A 47 -14.12 -14.26 7.35
CA LEU A 47 -13.08 -15.26 7.11
C LEU A 47 -12.07 -14.80 6.04
N GLN A 48 -12.52 -14.14 4.99
CA GLN A 48 -11.64 -13.57 3.96
C GLN A 48 -10.75 -12.46 4.53
N ALA A 49 -11.30 -11.58 5.37
CA ALA A 49 -10.54 -10.55 6.06
C ALA A 49 -9.46 -11.17 6.97
N LEU A 50 -9.81 -12.21 7.74
CA LEU A 50 -8.86 -12.96 8.55
C LEU A 50 -7.77 -13.61 7.70
N ASN A 51 -8.14 -14.23 6.58
CA ASN A 51 -7.19 -14.86 5.66
C ASN A 51 -6.15 -13.85 5.12
N THR A 52 -6.60 -12.64 4.78
CA THR A 52 -5.72 -11.54 4.36
C THR A 52 -4.73 -11.15 5.46
N LYS A 53 -5.18 -11.06 6.72
CA LYS A 53 -4.31 -10.73 7.85
C LYS A 53 -3.27 -11.83 8.12
N LEU A 54 -3.67 -13.10 8.04
CA LEU A 54 -2.76 -14.23 8.16
C LEU A 54 -1.72 -14.26 7.02
N SER A 55 -2.13 -13.95 5.79
CA SER A 55 -1.21 -13.83 4.65
C SER A 55 -0.24 -12.65 4.82
N THR A 56 -0.70 -11.52 5.35
CA THR A 56 0.17 -10.37 5.69
C THR A 56 1.18 -10.74 6.77
N MET A 57 0.75 -11.44 7.80
CA MET A 57 1.62 -11.95 8.86
C MET A 57 2.67 -12.92 8.30
N MET A 58 2.27 -13.83 7.41
CA MET A 58 3.19 -14.74 6.71
C MET A 58 4.29 -13.96 5.97
N THR A 59 3.92 -12.94 5.19
CA THR A 59 4.89 -12.14 4.41
C THR A 59 5.87 -11.40 5.33
N LYS A 60 5.39 -10.84 6.44
CA LYS A 60 6.24 -10.14 7.42
C LYS A 60 7.17 -11.11 8.16
N ALA A 61 6.69 -12.30 8.51
CA ALA A 61 7.50 -13.32 9.16
C ALA A 61 8.55 -13.89 8.21
N ALA A 62 8.22 -14.10 6.92
CA ALA A 62 9.13 -14.65 5.91
C ALA A 62 10.39 -13.81 5.67
N ASP A 63 10.35 -12.50 5.93
CA ASP A 63 11.53 -11.64 5.83
C ASP A 63 12.50 -11.93 6.98
N LEU A 64 12.03 -12.01 8.21
CA LEU A 64 12.86 -12.30 9.39
C LEU A 64 13.16 -13.80 9.60
N ALA A 65 12.50 -14.69 8.85
CA ALA A 65 12.81 -16.11 8.81
C ALA A 65 14.12 -16.42 8.06
N LYS A 66 14.68 -15.45 7.35
CA LYS A 66 15.89 -15.62 6.53
C LYS A 66 17.02 -14.77 7.09
N ALA A 67 18.25 -15.30 7.12
CA ALA A 67 19.44 -14.57 7.52
C ALA A 67 19.62 -13.23 6.77
N ALA A 68 19.26 -13.18 5.47
CA ALA A 68 19.27 -11.94 4.68
C ALA A 68 18.37 -10.83 5.24
N GLY A 69 17.26 -11.17 5.92
CA GLY A 69 16.37 -10.21 6.57
C GLY A 69 17.03 -9.47 7.75
N TRP A 70 18.11 -10.03 8.31
CA TRP A 70 18.88 -9.50 9.45
C TRP A 70 20.06 -8.64 9.02
N GLY A 71 20.31 -8.51 7.72
CA GLY A 71 21.39 -7.71 7.15
C GLY A 71 21.17 -6.19 7.20
N ALA A 72 20.16 -5.69 7.93
CA ALA A 72 19.93 -4.26 8.05
C ALA A 72 21.16 -3.56 8.63
N SER A 73 21.67 -2.58 7.88
CA SER A 73 22.87 -1.81 8.24
C SER A 73 22.53 -0.33 8.27
N THR A 74 23.14 0.41 9.16
CA THR A 74 23.06 1.86 9.25
C THR A 74 24.43 2.47 9.13
N ALA A 75 24.52 3.66 8.53
CA ALA A 75 25.72 4.46 8.53
C ALA A 75 25.45 5.78 9.24
N THR A 76 26.32 6.15 10.17
CA THR A 76 26.26 7.41 10.91
C THR A 76 27.53 8.19 10.70
N THR A 77 27.47 9.50 10.81
CA THR A 77 28.62 10.40 10.68
C THR A 77 28.63 11.40 11.84
N ASP A 78 29.81 11.83 12.24
CA ASP A 78 30.02 12.88 13.24
C ASP A 78 29.88 14.30 12.65
N ASN A 79 29.72 14.42 11.31
CA ASN A 79 29.58 15.71 10.63
C ASN A 79 28.22 15.82 9.93
N PRO A 80 27.38 16.82 10.30
CA PRO A 80 26.02 16.97 9.73
C PRO A 80 26.00 17.35 8.24
N LYS A 81 27.16 17.77 7.67
CA LYS A 81 27.30 18.09 6.24
C LYS A 81 27.76 16.90 5.40
N VAL A 82 27.93 15.75 6.02
CA VAL A 82 28.24 14.49 5.36
C VAL A 82 27.13 13.50 5.67
N SER A 83 26.67 12.79 4.67
CA SER A 83 25.73 11.68 4.83
C SER A 83 26.35 10.40 4.28
N ALA A 84 26.09 9.28 4.93
CA ALA A 84 26.54 7.98 4.48
C ALA A 84 25.33 7.03 4.41
N VAL A 85 25.34 6.16 3.42
CA VAL A 85 24.33 5.11 3.23
C VAL A 85 25.06 3.77 3.18
N ALA A 86 24.65 2.83 4.04
CA ALA A 86 25.16 1.47 4.03
C ALA A 86 24.10 0.54 3.43
N ALA A 87 24.49 -0.28 2.47
CA ALA A 87 23.61 -1.32 1.94
C ALA A 87 23.43 -2.47 2.94
N ALA A 88 22.37 -3.26 2.76
CA ALA A 88 22.14 -4.43 3.59
C ALA A 88 23.33 -5.41 3.54
N GLY A 89 23.75 -5.90 4.70
CA GLY A 89 24.91 -6.78 4.83
C GLY A 89 26.27 -6.08 4.85
N ALA A 90 26.30 -4.74 4.90
CA ALA A 90 27.55 -4.00 5.08
C ALA A 90 28.26 -4.42 6.37
N THR A 91 29.57 -4.65 6.26
CA THR A 91 30.38 -5.04 7.42
C THR A 91 30.52 -3.85 8.38
N PRO A 92 30.25 -4.03 9.68
CA PRO A 92 30.50 -2.97 10.67
C PRO A 92 31.96 -2.49 10.67
N VAL A 93 32.13 -1.19 10.46
CA VAL A 93 33.45 -0.57 10.37
C VAL A 93 33.36 0.93 10.62
N SER A 94 34.42 1.55 11.08
CA SER A 94 34.59 3.00 11.13
C SER A 94 35.65 3.43 10.14
N LEU A 95 35.35 4.44 9.35
CA LEU A 95 36.26 5.06 8.38
C LEU A 95 36.39 6.53 8.70
N THR A 96 37.64 7.00 8.87
CA THR A 96 37.96 8.41 9.03
C THR A 96 38.62 8.92 7.77
N PHE A 97 38.20 10.08 7.29
CA PHE A 97 38.75 10.74 6.11
C PHE A 97 38.71 12.26 6.27
N GLN A 98 39.48 12.96 5.44
CA GLN A 98 39.46 14.42 5.34
C GLN A 98 38.95 14.82 3.93
N VAL A 99 38.15 15.87 3.86
CA VAL A 99 37.70 16.46 2.58
C VAL A 99 38.73 17.52 2.18
N GLU A 100 39.43 17.33 1.08
CA GLU A 100 40.36 18.32 0.54
C GLU A 100 39.65 19.36 -0.31
N GLN A 101 38.71 18.93 -1.14
CA GLN A 101 37.84 19.80 -1.94
C GLN A 101 36.55 19.09 -2.32
N THR A 102 35.53 19.89 -2.59
CA THR A 102 34.25 19.41 -3.09
C THR A 102 34.15 19.57 -4.62
N ALA A 103 33.39 18.69 -5.27
CA ALA A 103 33.11 18.80 -6.70
C ALA A 103 32.32 20.08 -6.99
N SER A 104 32.71 20.77 -8.06
CA SER A 104 32.04 21.94 -8.56
C SER A 104 31.80 21.86 -10.08
N ARG A 105 30.83 22.58 -10.55
CA ARG A 105 30.56 22.77 -11.98
C ARG A 105 31.54 23.77 -12.59
N SER A 106 31.82 23.64 -13.87
CA SER A 106 32.45 24.73 -14.64
C SER A 106 31.40 25.82 -14.91
N GLN A 107 31.84 27.06 -14.84
CA GLN A 107 30.97 28.22 -15.00
C GLN A 107 31.69 29.32 -15.79
N ALA A 108 31.00 29.92 -16.75
CA ALA A 108 31.42 31.14 -17.41
C ALA A 108 30.41 32.27 -17.14
N VAL A 109 30.87 33.35 -16.52
CA VAL A 109 30.07 34.57 -16.29
C VAL A 109 30.53 35.66 -17.23
N PHE A 110 29.66 36.12 -18.11
CA PHE A 110 29.97 37.14 -19.09
C PHE A 110 29.86 38.52 -18.48
N ALA A 111 30.79 39.42 -18.82
CA ALA A 111 30.88 40.75 -18.23
C ALA A 111 29.78 41.71 -18.71
N ALA A 112 29.27 41.52 -19.92
CA ALA A 112 28.23 42.37 -20.48
C ALA A 112 26.96 42.42 -19.62
N THR A 113 26.42 43.60 -19.38
CA THR A 113 25.15 43.81 -18.70
C THR A 113 24.20 44.58 -19.62
N ALA A 114 23.06 44.04 -19.89
CA ALA A 114 22.06 44.58 -20.81
C ALA A 114 20.65 44.16 -20.43
N ALA A 115 19.62 44.76 -21.02
CA ALA A 115 18.28 44.21 -20.96
C ALA A 115 18.25 42.84 -21.71
N ARG A 116 17.26 42.00 -21.43
CA ARG A 116 17.16 40.65 -22.00
C ARG A 116 17.19 40.64 -23.54
N THR A 117 16.51 41.62 -24.12
CA THR A 117 16.32 41.78 -25.55
C THR A 117 17.34 42.71 -26.23
N ASP A 118 18.30 43.26 -25.48
CA ASP A 118 19.37 44.08 -26.07
C ASP A 118 20.35 43.20 -26.80
N VAL A 119 20.74 43.66 -27.98
CA VAL A 119 21.77 42.99 -28.82
C VAL A 119 23.14 43.20 -28.21
N VAL A 120 23.77 42.15 -27.76
CA VAL A 120 25.07 42.14 -27.05
C VAL A 120 26.17 41.41 -27.88
N ALA A 121 25.76 40.70 -28.91
CA ALA A 121 26.65 39.99 -29.83
C ALA A 121 26.25 40.21 -31.28
N ALA A 122 27.15 39.94 -32.23
CA ALA A 122 26.83 39.97 -33.66
C ALA A 122 25.73 38.92 -33.94
N PRO A 123 24.65 39.31 -34.68
CA PRO A 123 23.59 38.36 -35.02
C PRO A 123 24.06 37.27 -35.99
N ASN A 124 23.45 36.08 -35.88
CA ASN A 124 23.70 34.89 -36.71
C ASN A 124 25.18 34.44 -36.75
N VAL A 125 25.90 34.54 -35.68
CA VAL A 125 27.27 34.03 -35.54
C VAL A 125 27.25 32.69 -34.81
N ASP A 126 28.01 31.72 -35.33
CA ASP A 126 28.19 30.43 -34.66
C ASP A 126 29.28 30.55 -33.57
N VAL A 127 28.94 30.11 -32.40
CA VAL A 127 29.80 30.08 -31.20
C VAL A 127 29.95 28.65 -30.77
N THR A 128 31.18 28.26 -30.41
CA THR A 128 31.47 26.89 -29.97
C THR A 128 31.95 26.88 -28.52
N LEU A 129 31.34 26.06 -27.71
CA LEU A 129 31.79 25.66 -26.37
C LEU A 129 32.51 24.33 -26.48
N THR A 130 33.78 24.28 -26.13
CA THR A 130 34.59 23.07 -26.25
C THR A 130 35.04 22.59 -24.89
N TYR A 131 34.70 21.38 -24.57
CA TYR A 131 35.20 20.69 -23.36
C TYR A 131 36.69 20.34 -23.52
N ASP A 132 37.43 20.19 -22.42
CA ASP A 132 38.84 19.84 -22.43
C ASP A 132 39.10 18.46 -23.10
N ASP A 133 38.11 17.58 -23.14
CA ASP A 133 38.18 16.30 -23.84
C ASP A 133 37.96 16.38 -25.36
N GLY A 134 37.75 17.58 -25.89
CA GLY A 134 37.54 17.83 -27.30
C GLY A 134 36.09 17.74 -27.80
N ARG A 135 35.13 17.34 -26.96
CA ARG A 135 33.71 17.44 -27.30
C ARG A 135 33.32 18.90 -27.46
N ALA A 136 32.58 19.23 -28.48
CA ALA A 136 32.23 20.63 -28.77
C ALA A 136 30.73 20.76 -29.10
N ALA A 137 30.11 21.77 -28.53
CA ALA A 137 28.75 22.20 -28.82
C ALA A 137 28.81 23.53 -29.57
N THR A 138 28.20 23.61 -30.74
CA THR A 138 28.07 24.85 -31.54
C THR A 138 26.62 25.30 -31.48
N PHE A 139 26.43 26.57 -31.19
CA PHE A 139 25.12 27.22 -31.21
C PHE A 139 25.18 28.53 -32.01
N ASN A 140 24.06 28.99 -32.55
CA ASN A 140 23.96 30.25 -33.26
C ASN A 140 23.43 31.36 -32.34
N THR A 141 24.02 32.57 -32.42
CA THR A 141 23.63 33.70 -31.54
C THR A 141 22.24 34.27 -31.84
N GLY A 142 21.53 33.78 -32.85
CA GLY A 142 20.21 34.28 -33.23
C GLY A 142 20.21 35.76 -33.61
N ASP A 143 19.36 36.56 -32.98
CA ASP A 143 19.34 38.02 -33.16
C ASP A 143 20.47 38.75 -32.41
N GLY A 144 21.26 38.02 -31.64
CA GLY A 144 22.36 38.54 -30.81
C GLY A 144 21.93 39.08 -29.45
N SER A 145 20.67 38.90 -29.04
CA SER A 145 20.18 39.27 -27.71
C SER A 145 20.61 38.27 -26.62
N LEU A 146 20.62 38.72 -25.35
CA LEU A 146 20.92 37.83 -24.22
C LEU A 146 19.96 36.66 -24.15
N GLU A 147 18.68 36.87 -24.50
CA GLU A 147 17.63 35.86 -24.41
C GLU A 147 17.82 34.79 -25.50
N ASP A 148 18.07 35.18 -26.73
CA ASP A 148 18.31 34.24 -27.85
C ASP A 148 19.59 33.44 -27.63
N ILE A 149 20.67 34.06 -27.13
CA ILE A 149 21.92 33.35 -26.83
C ILE A 149 21.70 32.33 -25.69
N ALA A 150 20.99 32.71 -24.63
CA ALA A 150 20.71 31.76 -23.56
C ALA A 150 19.85 30.57 -24.02
N ALA A 151 18.83 30.86 -24.87
CA ALA A 151 18.00 29.81 -25.46
C ALA A 151 18.80 28.88 -26.36
N ALA A 152 19.71 29.45 -27.19
CA ALA A 152 20.56 28.69 -28.11
C ALA A 152 21.55 27.78 -27.36
N VAL A 153 22.16 28.25 -26.27
CA VAL A 153 23.04 27.43 -25.42
C VAL A 153 22.27 26.27 -24.78
N ASN A 154 21.07 26.54 -24.25
CA ASN A 154 20.21 25.53 -23.61
C ASN A 154 19.69 24.48 -24.64
N ALA A 155 19.64 24.83 -25.91
CA ALA A 155 19.24 23.93 -27.01
C ALA A 155 20.43 23.26 -27.70
N ALA A 156 21.67 23.58 -27.31
CA ALA A 156 22.87 23.06 -27.96
C ALA A 156 23.00 21.54 -27.73
N THR A 157 23.45 20.86 -28.78
CA THR A 157 23.63 19.40 -28.75
C THR A 157 25.04 19.01 -29.18
N ILE A 158 25.50 17.86 -28.66
CA ILE A 158 26.70 17.16 -29.12
C ILE A 158 26.25 15.79 -29.60
N ASN A 159 26.50 15.50 -30.89
CA ASN A 159 26.06 14.24 -31.51
C ASN A 159 24.55 13.95 -31.41
N GLY A 160 23.72 15.00 -31.29
CA GLY A 160 22.27 14.87 -31.17
C GLY A 160 21.74 14.66 -29.74
N GLU A 161 22.62 14.59 -28.75
CA GLU A 161 22.27 14.58 -27.32
C GLU A 161 22.51 15.96 -26.70
N ASP A 162 21.87 16.24 -25.56
CA ASP A 162 22.07 17.48 -24.79
C ASP A 162 23.58 17.74 -24.57
N ALA A 163 24.02 18.95 -24.85
CA ALA A 163 25.42 19.30 -24.71
C ALA A 163 25.89 19.41 -23.27
N GLY A 164 24.98 19.43 -22.31
CA GLY A 164 25.27 19.52 -20.89
C GLY A 164 25.65 20.93 -20.42
N PHE A 165 25.12 21.97 -21.09
CA PHE A 165 25.29 23.37 -20.69
C PHE A 165 23.94 23.98 -20.29
N ASP A 166 23.91 24.68 -19.16
CA ASP A 166 22.79 25.43 -18.64
C ASP A 166 23.10 26.93 -18.69
N ALA A 167 22.38 27.70 -19.51
CA ALA A 167 22.52 29.15 -19.64
C ALA A 167 21.36 29.85 -18.90
N VAL A 168 21.69 30.78 -18.02
CA VAL A 168 20.72 31.57 -17.25
C VAL A 168 21.09 33.06 -17.30
N LEU A 169 20.04 33.90 -17.31
CA LEU A 169 20.20 35.36 -17.20
C LEU A 169 20.06 35.77 -15.72
N VAL A 170 21.17 36.20 -15.14
CA VAL A 170 21.22 36.65 -13.75
C VAL A 170 21.08 38.17 -13.68
N ARG A 171 20.12 38.68 -12.92
CA ARG A 171 20.00 40.14 -12.73
C ARG A 171 21.28 40.70 -12.10
N ALA A 172 21.91 41.63 -12.79
CA ALA A 172 23.20 42.20 -12.42
C ALA A 172 23.11 43.67 -11.98
N GLY A 173 21.96 44.33 -12.25
CA GLY A 173 21.77 45.72 -11.91
C GLY A 173 20.48 46.31 -12.53
N GLY A 174 20.47 47.61 -12.75
CA GLY A 174 19.32 48.35 -13.26
C GLY A 174 18.28 48.67 -12.17
N THR A 175 17.23 49.42 -12.56
CA THR A 175 16.04 49.66 -11.75
C THR A 175 15.01 48.56 -11.92
N ASP A 176 13.94 48.60 -11.14
CA ASP A 176 12.86 47.59 -11.29
C ASP A 176 12.13 47.75 -12.63
N ASP A 177 12.07 48.96 -13.18
CA ASP A 177 11.47 49.27 -14.48
C ASP A 177 12.43 49.01 -15.67
N ALA A 178 13.75 48.97 -15.42
CA ALA A 178 14.79 48.73 -16.42
C ALA A 178 15.89 47.82 -15.86
N PRO A 179 15.61 46.54 -15.61
CA PRO A 179 16.59 45.61 -15.07
C PRO A 179 17.64 45.21 -16.12
N THR A 180 18.89 45.10 -15.70
CA THR A 180 19.98 44.60 -16.53
C THR A 180 20.45 43.22 -16.04
N TYR A 181 20.84 42.38 -17.00
CA TYR A 181 21.18 40.96 -16.76
C TYR A 181 22.58 40.65 -17.29
N ARG A 182 23.15 39.59 -16.71
CA ARG A 182 24.37 38.93 -17.23
C ARG A 182 24.02 37.52 -17.65
N LEU A 183 24.63 37.06 -18.70
CA LEU A 183 24.61 35.65 -19.10
C LEU A 183 25.59 34.88 -18.20
N MET A 184 25.11 33.80 -17.65
CA MET A 184 25.89 32.81 -16.94
C MET A 184 25.64 31.45 -17.59
N VAL A 185 26.71 30.79 -18.04
CA VAL A 185 26.69 29.44 -18.59
C VAL A 185 27.37 28.51 -17.58
N THR A 186 26.70 27.45 -17.19
CA THR A 186 27.22 26.44 -16.28
C THR A 186 27.13 25.06 -16.92
N THR A 187 27.98 24.13 -16.51
CA THR A 187 27.81 22.74 -16.93
C THR A 187 26.74 22.05 -16.08
N SER A 188 25.99 21.14 -16.64
CA SER A 188 24.93 20.39 -15.94
C SER A 188 25.51 19.41 -14.92
N SER A 189 26.75 18.93 -15.17
CA SER A 189 27.51 18.03 -14.29
C SER A 189 28.64 18.76 -13.57
N THR A 190 29.16 18.17 -12.51
CA THR A 190 30.37 18.60 -11.78
C THR A 190 31.61 17.80 -12.22
N GLY A 191 32.77 18.22 -11.82
CA GLY A 191 34.04 17.50 -12.01
C GLY A 191 35.01 18.15 -12.97
N ASP A 192 36.25 17.72 -12.94
CA ASP A 192 37.36 18.20 -13.80
C ASP A 192 37.04 18.04 -15.30
N ALA A 193 36.35 16.96 -15.67
CA ALA A 193 35.97 16.68 -17.06
C ALA A 193 34.92 17.67 -17.62
N THR A 194 34.37 18.54 -16.78
CA THR A 194 33.40 19.58 -17.21
C THR A 194 34.06 20.90 -17.56
N ARG A 195 35.39 21.04 -17.51
CA ARG A 195 36.09 22.24 -17.95
C ARG A 195 35.83 22.49 -19.39
N PHE A 196 35.59 23.73 -19.75
CA PHE A 196 35.33 24.12 -21.11
C PHE A 196 35.93 25.47 -21.46
N THR A 197 36.18 25.66 -22.74
CA THR A 197 36.60 26.92 -23.33
C THR A 197 35.52 27.43 -24.26
N VAL A 198 35.48 28.73 -24.44
CA VAL A 198 34.55 29.42 -25.34
C VAL A 198 35.34 29.89 -26.56
N SER A 199 34.90 29.52 -27.79
CA SER A 199 35.54 30.01 -28.98
C SER A 199 35.36 31.53 -29.16
N ASP A 200 36.31 32.10 -29.84
CA ASP A 200 36.44 33.56 -30.01
C ASP A 200 35.19 34.17 -30.66
N SER A 201 34.47 34.97 -29.90
CA SER A 201 33.54 35.96 -30.39
C SER A 201 33.76 37.25 -29.60
N ALA A 202 33.59 38.41 -30.23
CA ALA A 202 33.78 39.71 -29.58
C ALA A 202 32.95 39.91 -28.31
N PHE A 203 31.86 39.17 -28.15
CA PHE A 203 31.01 39.15 -26.97
C PHE A 203 31.56 38.25 -25.84
N LEU A 204 32.19 37.13 -26.20
CA LEU A 204 32.54 36.06 -25.26
C LEU A 204 33.94 36.21 -24.67
N THR A 205 34.79 37.11 -25.23
CA THR A 205 36.16 37.39 -24.71
C THR A 205 36.23 37.97 -23.33
N SER A 206 35.11 38.43 -22.77
CA SER A 206 35.03 39.02 -21.38
C SER A 206 34.42 38.08 -20.35
N ALA A 207 34.34 36.79 -20.59
CA ALA A 207 33.85 35.83 -19.62
C ALA A 207 34.88 35.53 -18.54
N THR A 208 34.43 35.58 -17.29
CA THR A 208 35.19 35.00 -16.15
C THR A 208 34.85 33.53 -16.05
N VAL A 209 35.80 32.66 -16.43
CA VAL A 209 35.63 31.22 -16.34
C VAL A 209 36.11 30.72 -14.99
N THR A 210 35.31 29.93 -14.34
CA THR A 210 35.68 29.14 -13.15
C THR A 210 35.63 27.68 -13.53
N ASP A 211 36.75 27.00 -13.42
CA ASP A 211 36.85 25.59 -13.77
C ASP A 211 36.08 24.70 -12.81
N GLY A 212 35.39 23.71 -13.36
CA GLY A 212 34.87 22.57 -12.60
C GLY A 212 36.01 21.75 -12.01
N ARG A 213 35.72 21.06 -10.95
CA ARG A 213 36.70 20.21 -10.25
C ARG A 213 36.03 19.02 -9.60
N ASP A 214 36.79 17.94 -9.48
CA ASP A 214 36.38 16.74 -8.78
C ASP A 214 36.31 16.99 -7.26
N ALA A 215 35.48 16.22 -6.56
CA ALA A 215 35.63 16.06 -5.12
C ALA A 215 36.86 15.21 -4.82
N VAL A 216 37.62 15.59 -3.78
CA VAL A 216 38.81 14.86 -3.31
C VAL A 216 38.73 14.67 -1.83
N ILE A 217 38.86 13.44 -1.38
CA ILE A 217 39.01 13.07 0.02
C ILE A 217 40.35 12.34 0.23
N THR A 218 40.88 12.44 1.41
CA THR A 218 42.13 11.74 1.82
C THR A 218 41.81 10.77 2.95
N ILE A 219 42.16 9.49 2.76
CA ILE A 219 41.99 8.40 3.72
C ILE A 219 43.37 7.86 4.02
N ASP A 220 43.83 7.97 5.24
CA ASP A 220 45.18 7.51 5.65
C ASP A 220 46.31 7.98 4.70
N GLY A 221 46.20 9.20 4.17
CA GLY A 221 47.16 9.77 3.22
C GLY A 221 46.98 9.34 1.76
N LEU A 222 45.99 8.54 1.43
CA LEU A 222 45.63 8.15 0.07
C LEU A 222 44.45 9.01 -0.46
N GLU A 223 44.64 9.60 -1.61
CA GLU A 223 43.57 10.38 -2.26
C GLU A 223 42.55 9.47 -2.96
N SER A 224 41.29 9.76 -2.73
CA SER A 224 40.16 9.25 -3.54
C SER A 224 39.44 10.40 -4.18
N ARG A 225 39.06 10.24 -5.47
CA ARG A 225 38.41 11.28 -6.29
C ARG A 225 37.06 10.83 -6.79
N SER A 226 36.13 11.78 -6.88
CA SER A 226 34.83 11.58 -7.49
C SER A 226 34.47 12.80 -8.33
N THR A 227 33.91 12.59 -9.50
CA THR A 227 33.39 13.67 -10.37
C THR A 227 32.18 14.37 -9.75
N THR A 228 31.56 13.77 -8.74
CA THR A 228 30.44 14.32 -7.97
C THR A 228 30.82 14.44 -6.50
N ASN A 229 29.94 15.03 -5.69
CA ASN A 229 30.13 15.05 -4.24
C ASN A 229 29.69 13.74 -3.56
N THR A 230 29.40 12.70 -4.34
CA THR A 230 29.10 11.34 -3.83
C THR A 230 30.20 10.38 -4.21
N PHE A 231 30.77 9.73 -3.21
CA PHE A 231 31.75 8.67 -3.35
C PHE A 231 31.04 7.34 -3.25
N THR A 232 30.82 6.69 -4.40
CA THR A 232 30.19 5.37 -4.47
C THR A 232 31.25 4.27 -4.30
N GLY A 233 30.93 3.29 -3.47
CA GLY A 233 31.83 2.16 -3.27
C GLY A 233 33.15 2.53 -2.58
N LEU A 234 33.19 3.59 -1.80
CA LEU A 234 34.35 3.98 -1.00
C LEU A 234 34.80 2.83 -0.08
N MET A 235 33.83 2.09 0.41
CA MET A 235 33.96 0.75 0.97
C MET A 235 32.92 -0.16 0.36
N PRO A 236 33.11 -1.48 0.38
CA PRO A 236 32.06 -2.39 -0.09
C PRO A 236 30.70 -2.09 0.56
N SER A 237 29.69 -1.82 -0.27
CA SER A 237 28.32 -1.56 0.19
C SER A 237 28.12 -0.25 0.98
N MET A 238 28.96 0.77 0.78
CA MET A 238 28.80 2.08 1.41
C MET A 238 29.04 3.22 0.43
N ASP A 239 28.10 4.16 0.40
CA ASP A 239 28.20 5.41 -0.34
C ASP A 239 28.25 6.59 0.63
N VAL A 240 29.12 7.58 0.33
CA VAL A 240 29.28 8.79 1.14
C VAL A 240 29.00 10.00 0.28
N THR A 241 28.10 10.87 0.72
CA THR A 241 27.78 12.14 0.05
C THR A 241 28.18 13.32 0.92
N ILE A 242 28.93 14.26 0.34
CA ILE A 242 29.48 15.44 0.98
C ILE A 242 28.72 16.67 0.49
N GLN A 243 28.26 17.53 1.41
CA GLN A 243 27.66 18.81 1.01
C GLN A 243 28.76 19.80 0.58
N PRO A 244 28.52 20.67 -0.43
CA PRO A 244 29.49 21.66 -0.89
C PRO A 244 29.98 22.63 0.18
N SER A 245 29.23 22.80 1.27
CA SER A 245 29.55 23.68 2.39
C SER A 245 30.35 23.01 3.51
N VAL A 246 30.84 21.78 3.30
CA VAL A 246 31.67 21.07 4.28
C VAL A 246 33.00 21.83 4.53
N GLU A 247 33.47 21.80 5.77
CA GLU A 247 34.77 22.36 6.10
C GLU A 247 35.87 21.37 5.64
N THR A 248 36.86 21.89 4.92
CA THR A 248 37.96 21.10 4.41
C THR A 248 39.03 20.83 5.46
N ARG A 249 39.77 19.73 5.33
CA ARG A 249 40.89 19.34 6.18
C ARG A 249 40.51 19.10 7.64
N GLN A 250 39.28 18.68 7.88
CA GLN A 250 38.84 18.18 9.19
C GLN A 250 38.60 16.67 9.07
N ASP A 251 38.96 15.96 10.15
CA ASP A 251 38.66 14.55 10.26
C ASP A 251 37.15 14.34 10.38
N ILE A 252 36.61 13.51 9.52
CA ILE A 252 35.23 13.11 9.50
C ILE A 252 35.18 11.60 9.62
N THR A 253 34.43 11.13 10.62
CA THR A 253 34.31 9.70 10.88
C THR A 253 32.91 9.23 10.47
N VAL A 254 32.87 8.24 9.58
CA VAL A 254 31.66 7.50 9.22
C VAL A 254 31.75 6.13 9.88
N THR A 255 30.70 5.77 10.61
CA THR A 255 30.57 4.48 11.26
C THR A 255 29.43 3.69 10.66
N VAL A 256 29.74 2.53 10.10
CA VAL A 256 28.77 1.54 9.64
C VAL A 256 28.53 0.56 10.77
N GLY A 257 27.27 0.36 11.09
CA GLY A 257 26.83 -0.57 12.13
C GLY A 257 25.61 -1.38 11.70
N ARG A 258 25.20 -2.31 12.54
CA ARG A 258 23.94 -3.03 12.37
C ARG A 258 22.79 -2.14 12.77
N ASP A 259 21.71 -2.14 11.99
CA ASP A 259 20.52 -1.34 12.26
C ASP A 259 19.52 -2.10 13.14
N GLY A 260 19.77 -2.08 14.45
CA GLY A 260 18.84 -2.66 15.43
C GLY A 260 17.49 -1.95 15.50
N ALA A 261 17.39 -0.68 15.08
CA ALA A 261 16.13 0.05 15.05
C ALA A 261 15.23 -0.46 13.90
N ALA A 262 15.78 -0.60 12.70
CA ALA A 262 15.04 -1.16 11.56
C ALA A 262 14.60 -2.60 11.83
N LEU A 263 15.42 -3.41 12.48
CA LEU A 263 15.04 -4.78 12.88
C LEU A 263 13.95 -4.78 13.96
N SER A 264 14.04 -3.91 14.96
CA SER A 264 13.02 -3.72 15.97
C SER A 264 11.66 -3.36 15.34
N ASP A 265 11.64 -2.47 14.34
CA ASP A 265 10.42 -2.12 13.61
C ASP A 265 9.84 -3.31 12.81
N LYS A 266 10.68 -4.15 12.20
CA LYS A 266 10.23 -5.38 11.54
C LYS A 266 9.57 -6.34 12.55
N VAL A 267 10.18 -6.57 13.71
CA VAL A 267 9.61 -7.42 14.78
C VAL A 267 8.29 -6.82 15.30
N LYS A 268 8.24 -5.52 15.55
CA LYS A 268 7.03 -4.81 15.93
C LYS A 268 5.89 -5.05 14.94
N HIS A 269 6.16 -4.95 13.64
CA HIS A 269 5.16 -5.20 12.61
C HIS A 269 4.64 -6.66 12.60
N ILE A 270 5.48 -7.64 12.95
CA ILE A 270 5.02 -9.03 13.12
C ILE A 270 4.09 -9.14 14.32
N VAL A 271 4.46 -8.56 15.46
CA VAL A 271 3.64 -8.57 16.67
C VAL A 271 2.30 -7.86 16.45
N GLU A 272 2.29 -6.73 15.76
CA GLU A 272 1.06 -6.02 15.39
C GLU A 272 0.16 -6.86 14.47
N ALA A 273 0.72 -7.52 13.45
CA ALA A 273 -0.03 -8.40 12.56
C ALA A 273 -0.62 -9.61 13.30
N LEU A 274 0.13 -10.18 14.23
CA LEU A 274 -0.33 -11.29 15.08
C LEU A 274 -1.47 -10.85 16.01
N ASN A 275 -1.32 -9.71 16.70
CA ASN A 275 -2.38 -9.13 17.53
C ASN A 275 -3.64 -8.79 16.72
N ALA A 276 -3.49 -8.29 15.51
CA ALA A 276 -4.61 -8.00 14.62
C ALA A 276 -5.39 -9.27 14.24
N ALA A 277 -4.68 -10.37 13.94
CA ALA A 277 -5.32 -11.66 13.68
C ALA A 277 -6.03 -12.23 14.92
N LEU A 278 -5.39 -12.18 16.10
CA LEU A 278 -5.96 -12.61 17.38
C LEU A 278 -7.22 -11.82 17.76
N THR A 279 -7.18 -10.49 17.56
CA THR A 279 -8.32 -9.60 17.84
C THR A 279 -9.49 -9.91 16.92
N ASP A 280 -9.25 -10.12 15.62
CA ASP A 280 -10.30 -10.49 14.67
C ASP A 280 -10.94 -11.83 15.03
N ILE A 281 -10.12 -12.86 15.29
CA ILE A 281 -10.64 -14.18 15.70
C ILE A 281 -11.50 -14.04 16.96
N SER A 282 -11.02 -13.29 17.96
CA SER A 282 -11.76 -13.06 19.20
C SER A 282 -13.08 -12.34 18.96
N SER A 283 -13.10 -11.31 18.10
CA SER A 283 -14.29 -10.55 17.74
C SER A 283 -15.32 -11.39 17.01
N VAL A 284 -14.92 -12.13 15.97
CA VAL A 284 -15.86 -12.92 15.16
C VAL A 284 -16.38 -14.17 15.87
N THR A 285 -15.66 -14.67 16.89
CA THR A 285 -16.03 -15.85 17.68
C THR A 285 -16.67 -15.50 19.02
N ALA A 286 -16.82 -14.22 19.38
CA ALA A 286 -17.39 -13.77 20.64
C ALA A 286 -18.79 -14.33 20.86
N SER A 287 -19.08 -14.78 22.10
CA SER A 287 -20.35 -15.41 22.47
C SER A 287 -21.53 -14.44 22.66
N GLY A 288 -21.30 -13.13 22.70
CA GLY A 288 -22.35 -12.13 22.90
C GLY A 288 -22.85 -12.03 24.35
N ALA A 289 -22.01 -12.33 25.34
CA ALA A 289 -22.37 -12.16 26.73
C ALA A 289 -22.46 -10.69 27.17
N GLY A 290 -23.28 -10.38 28.19
CA GLY A 290 -23.38 -9.03 28.76
C GLY A 290 -24.05 -7.98 27.86
N GLY A 291 -24.96 -8.38 26.99
CA GLY A 291 -25.69 -7.45 26.09
C GLY A 291 -24.95 -7.06 24.81
N THR A 292 -23.75 -7.59 24.59
CA THR A 292 -23.03 -7.44 23.33
C THR A 292 -23.55 -8.43 22.27
N LYS A 293 -23.56 -8.03 20.99
CA LYS A 293 -23.97 -8.91 19.89
C LYS A 293 -22.94 -10.03 19.71
N ALA A 294 -23.43 -11.27 19.53
CA ALA A 294 -22.56 -12.39 19.19
C ALA A 294 -21.83 -12.17 17.86
N GLY A 295 -20.59 -12.61 17.78
CA GLY A 295 -19.81 -12.60 16.54
C GLY A 295 -20.44 -13.52 15.49
N VAL A 296 -20.21 -13.20 14.22
CA VAL A 296 -20.80 -13.94 13.06
C VAL A 296 -20.36 -15.40 12.99
N LEU A 297 -19.27 -15.76 13.66
CA LEU A 297 -18.70 -17.10 13.76
C LEU A 297 -18.67 -17.58 15.22
N ALA A 298 -19.57 -17.08 16.06
CA ALA A 298 -19.68 -17.50 17.45
C ALA A 298 -19.75 -19.03 17.57
N GLY A 299 -18.95 -19.58 18.47
CA GLY A 299 -18.91 -21.03 18.69
C GLY A 299 -18.05 -21.84 17.69
N ASN A 300 -17.41 -21.21 16.70
CA ASN A 300 -16.56 -21.91 15.76
C ASN A 300 -15.30 -22.47 16.46
N ALA A 301 -15.22 -23.80 16.60
CA ALA A 301 -14.12 -24.48 17.29
C ALA A 301 -12.79 -24.36 16.52
N THR A 302 -12.83 -24.42 15.19
CA THR A 302 -11.63 -24.33 14.34
C THR A 302 -10.93 -23.00 14.52
N LEU A 303 -11.67 -21.87 14.53
CA LEU A 303 -11.06 -20.55 14.76
C LEU A 303 -10.50 -20.39 16.16
N ARG A 304 -11.12 -21.01 17.19
CA ARG A 304 -10.53 -21.06 18.53
C ARG A 304 -9.22 -21.81 18.55
N GLN A 305 -9.15 -22.96 17.86
CA GLN A 305 -7.90 -23.71 17.70
C GLN A 305 -6.82 -22.90 16.96
N VAL A 306 -7.20 -22.16 15.91
CA VAL A 306 -6.28 -21.23 15.20
C VAL A 306 -5.73 -20.18 16.18
N ARG A 307 -6.59 -19.56 16.98
CA ARG A 307 -6.16 -18.60 18.01
C ARG A 307 -5.17 -19.22 18.99
N ASP A 308 -5.46 -20.41 19.48
CA ASP A 308 -4.61 -21.08 20.46
C ASP A 308 -3.26 -21.48 19.85
N GLN A 309 -3.22 -21.87 18.57
CA GLN A 309 -1.96 -22.12 17.83
C GLN A 309 -1.13 -20.85 17.68
N LEU A 310 -1.77 -19.71 17.35
CA LEU A 310 -1.08 -18.41 17.25
C LEU A 310 -0.50 -17.97 18.60
N LEU A 311 -1.23 -18.14 19.69
CA LEU A 311 -0.73 -17.84 21.05
C LEU A 311 0.41 -18.78 21.45
N SER A 312 0.28 -20.07 21.15
CA SER A 312 1.31 -21.07 21.45
C SER A 312 2.61 -20.81 20.71
N SER A 313 2.58 -20.20 19.51
CA SER A 313 3.80 -19.83 18.77
C SER A 313 4.65 -18.79 19.50
N VAL A 314 4.04 -18.01 20.39
CA VAL A 314 4.77 -17.00 21.21
C VAL A 314 5.17 -17.59 22.57
N THR A 315 4.30 -18.38 23.21
CA THR A 315 4.53 -18.89 24.57
C THR A 315 5.37 -20.16 24.63
N GLY A 316 5.46 -20.88 23.52
CA GLY A 316 6.13 -22.19 23.45
C GLY A 316 7.65 -22.16 23.54
N GLY A 317 8.26 -20.99 23.43
CA GLY A 317 9.72 -20.85 23.32
C GLY A 317 10.25 -21.40 22.01
N VAL A 318 11.47 -21.03 21.64
CA VAL A 318 12.14 -21.46 20.42
C VAL A 318 13.57 -21.90 20.74
N GLY A 319 13.94 -23.13 20.38
CA GLY A 319 15.32 -23.62 20.61
C GLY A 319 15.78 -23.52 22.08
N GLY A 320 14.84 -23.57 23.05
CA GLY A 320 15.16 -23.41 24.47
C GLY A 320 15.31 -21.95 24.93
N ALA A 321 15.20 -20.96 24.03
CA ALA A 321 15.23 -19.53 24.35
C ALA A 321 13.81 -18.98 24.52
N SER A 322 13.62 -18.05 25.45
CA SER A 322 12.36 -17.37 25.68
C SER A 322 12.28 -16.11 24.79
N LEU A 323 11.16 -15.92 24.10
CA LEU A 323 10.92 -14.66 23.36
C LEU A 323 10.90 -13.44 24.31
N ALA A 324 10.67 -13.63 25.59
CA ALA A 324 10.80 -12.58 26.59
C ALA A 324 12.23 -12.01 26.68
N GLU A 325 13.27 -12.76 26.35
CA GLU A 325 14.65 -12.25 26.29
C GLU A 325 14.81 -11.14 25.26
N VAL A 326 14.04 -11.21 24.17
CA VAL A 326 14.04 -10.22 23.09
C VAL A 326 12.83 -9.28 23.14
N GLY A 327 12.18 -9.16 24.31
CA GLY A 327 11.13 -8.19 24.55
C GLY A 327 9.76 -8.57 24.00
N ILE A 328 9.50 -9.82 23.62
CA ILE A 328 8.16 -10.29 23.17
C ILE A 328 7.53 -11.08 24.32
N GLU A 329 6.45 -10.57 24.89
CA GLU A 329 5.77 -11.16 26.03
C GLU A 329 4.26 -11.22 25.77
N THR A 330 3.54 -12.10 26.51
CA THR A 330 2.09 -12.20 26.42
C THR A 330 1.49 -11.75 27.74
N ASP A 331 0.53 -10.81 27.68
CA ASP A 331 -0.20 -10.37 28.85
C ASP A 331 -1.22 -11.43 29.33
N ARG A 332 -1.81 -11.22 30.50
CA ARG A 332 -2.84 -12.11 31.08
C ARG A 332 -4.12 -12.22 30.25
N TYR A 333 -4.32 -11.38 29.25
CA TYR A 333 -5.48 -11.37 28.38
C TYR A 333 -5.20 -12.02 27.01
N GLY A 334 -3.96 -12.45 26.77
CA GLY A 334 -3.52 -13.05 25.52
C GLY A 334 -3.14 -12.03 24.45
N LYS A 335 -2.92 -10.76 24.82
CA LYS A 335 -2.34 -9.76 23.95
C LYS A 335 -0.82 -9.90 24.00
N ILE A 336 -0.18 -9.82 22.85
CA ILE A 336 1.27 -9.89 22.72
C ILE A 336 1.82 -8.47 22.79
N GLU A 337 2.74 -8.24 23.71
CA GLU A 337 3.44 -6.97 23.90
C GLU A 337 4.86 -7.07 23.39
N PHE A 338 5.38 -5.97 22.85
CA PHE A 338 6.73 -5.87 22.36
C PHE A 338 7.44 -4.66 22.94
N ASP A 339 8.56 -4.92 23.61
CA ASP A 339 9.46 -3.91 24.15
C ASP A 339 10.63 -3.70 23.18
N ALA A 340 10.54 -2.61 22.40
CA ALA A 340 11.52 -2.24 21.39
C ALA A 340 12.90 -1.92 21.99
N GLU A 341 12.95 -1.35 23.21
CA GLU A 341 14.22 -0.99 23.86
C GLU A 341 14.94 -2.24 24.37
N LYS A 342 14.20 -3.17 24.94
CA LYS A 342 14.74 -4.48 25.35
C LYS A 342 15.26 -5.27 24.14
N PHE A 343 14.54 -5.24 23.03
CA PHE A 343 14.99 -5.86 21.78
C PHE A 343 16.31 -5.24 21.29
N LYS A 344 16.38 -3.93 21.17
CA LYS A 344 17.58 -3.20 20.71
C LYS A 344 18.77 -3.45 21.61
N ALA A 345 18.56 -3.47 22.92
CA ALA A 345 19.61 -3.78 23.88
C ALA A 345 20.11 -5.23 23.74
N ALA A 346 19.23 -6.21 23.61
CA ALA A 346 19.60 -7.60 23.37
C ALA A 346 20.36 -7.77 22.05
N TYR A 347 19.88 -7.12 20.97
CA TYR A 347 20.51 -7.18 19.67
C TYR A 347 21.89 -6.50 19.64
N ALA A 348 22.06 -5.38 20.35
CA ALA A 348 23.34 -4.71 20.47
C ALA A 348 24.36 -5.56 21.26
N ALA A 349 23.91 -6.32 22.27
CA ALA A 349 24.75 -7.18 23.08
C ALA A 349 25.21 -8.45 22.34
N ASP A 350 24.29 -9.13 21.65
CA ASP A 350 24.58 -10.35 20.89
C ASP A 350 23.65 -10.50 19.69
N PRO A 351 24.00 -9.91 18.53
CA PRO A 351 23.20 -9.98 17.32
C PRO A 351 22.94 -11.41 16.84
N ALA A 352 23.94 -12.29 16.95
CA ALA A 352 23.83 -13.67 16.47
C ALA A 352 22.87 -14.50 17.33
N LYS A 353 22.88 -14.29 18.65
CA LYS A 353 21.93 -14.93 19.56
C LYS A 353 20.50 -14.50 19.27
N VAL A 354 20.29 -13.20 19.04
CA VAL A 354 18.95 -12.68 18.71
C VAL A 354 18.47 -13.21 17.36
N GLU A 355 19.31 -13.20 16.34
CA GLU A 355 18.99 -13.76 15.02
C GLU A 355 18.58 -15.25 15.14
N ALA A 356 19.32 -16.06 15.89
CA ALA A 356 19.02 -17.47 16.10
C ALA A 356 17.66 -17.75 16.76
N ILE A 357 17.10 -16.79 17.52
CA ILE A 357 15.74 -16.91 18.07
C ILE A 357 14.67 -16.82 16.97
N PHE A 358 14.95 -16.13 15.86
CA PHE A 358 13.95 -15.89 14.79
C PHE A 358 14.18 -16.78 13.58
N VAL A 359 15.40 -17.07 13.23
CA VAL A 359 15.80 -17.82 12.03
C VAL A 359 15.98 -19.29 12.38
N ASP A 360 15.69 -20.16 11.44
CA ASP A 360 15.97 -21.60 11.58
C ASP A 360 17.47 -21.86 11.58
N ALA A 361 17.95 -22.65 12.55
CA ALA A 361 19.35 -23.02 12.66
C ALA A 361 19.83 -23.90 11.49
N ASP A 362 18.94 -24.72 10.91
CA ASP A 362 19.20 -25.52 9.71
C ASP A 362 18.01 -25.45 8.74
N PRO A 363 17.99 -24.47 7.82
CA PRO A 363 16.92 -24.33 6.83
C PRO A 363 16.87 -25.50 5.84
N SER A 364 17.86 -26.39 5.81
CA SER A 364 17.91 -27.57 4.96
C SER A 364 17.32 -28.82 5.62
N ALA A 365 17.11 -28.79 6.93
CA ALA A 365 16.55 -29.92 7.66
C ALA A 365 15.07 -30.14 7.28
N PRO A 366 14.60 -31.39 7.14
CA PRO A 366 13.20 -31.66 6.90
C PRO A 366 12.31 -31.09 8.01
N THR A 367 11.27 -30.34 7.62
CA THR A 367 10.33 -29.66 8.52
C THR A 367 9.67 -30.62 9.55
N GLU A 368 9.63 -31.91 9.24
CA GLU A 368 9.03 -32.94 10.11
C GLU A 368 9.92 -33.40 11.28
N THR A 369 11.23 -33.14 11.18
CA THR A 369 12.22 -33.57 12.17
C THR A 369 12.93 -32.39 12.86
N ASN A 370 12.74 -31.16 12.37
CA ASN A 370 13.37 -29.97 12.94
C ASN A 370 12.53 -29.46 14.13
N THR A 371 13.05 -29.62 15.35
CA THR A 371 12.43 -29.11 16.58
C THR A 371 12.91 -27.71 16.97
N ASP A 372 13.90 -27.19 16.25
CA ASP A 372 14.59 -25.92 16.56
C ASP A 372 14.24 -24.82 15.55
N PHE A 373 12.93 -24.74 15.17
CA PHE A 373 12.48 -23.63 14.33
C PHE A 373 12.65 -22.30 15.02
N GLY A 374 13.22 -21.31 14.31
CA GLY A 374 13.16 -19.93 14.73
C GLY A 374 11.72 -19.41 14.79
N PHE A 375 11.45 -18.44 15.65
CA PHE A 375 10.12 -17.87 15.84
C PHE A 375 9.49 -17.39 14.51
N ALA A 376 10.26 -16.66 13.70
CA ALA A 376 9.76 -16.16 12.41
C ALA A 376 9.46 -17.30 11.43
N THR A 377 10.31 -18.32 11.38
CA THR A 377 10.10 -19.52 10.54
C THR A 377 8.87 -20.32 10.96
N ALA A 378 8.70 -20.53 12.27
CA ALA A 378 7.54 -21.21 12.81
C ALA A 378 6.24 -20.44 12.51
N LEU A 379 6.26 -19.12 12.68
CA LEU A 379 5.13 -18.25 12.43
C LEU A 379 4.78 -18.18 10.93
N GLU A 380 5.78 -18.08 10.04
CA GLU A 380 5.60 -18.16 8.58
C GLU A 380 4.90 -19.48 8.19
N SER A 381 5.44 -20.61 8.67
CA SER A 381 4.91 -21.94 8.38
C SER A 381 3.48 -22.11 8.89
N LEU A 382 3.20 -21.64 10.12
CA LEU A 382 1.86 -21.64 10.68
C LEU A 382 0.90 -20.79 9.85
N ALA A 383 1.26 -19.54 9.56
CA ALA A 383 0.45 -18.64 8.76
C ALA A 383 0.17 -19.20 7.36
N LYS A 384 1.16 -19.81 6.73
CA LYS A 384 1.02 -20.47 5.42
C LYS A 384 0.01 -21.62 5.47
N ARG A 385 0.08 -22.51 6.47
CA ARG A 385 -0.91 -23.61 6.65
C ARG A 385 -2.31 -23.07 6.90
N LEU A 386 -2.46 -21.94 7.58
CA LEU A 386 -3.76 -21.36 7.88
C LEU A 386 -4.38 -20.64 6.70
N SER A 387 -3.57 -19.91 5.90
CA SER A 387 -4.04 -18.98 4.85
C SER A 387 -3.83 -19.46 3.42
N ASN A 388 -3.28 -20.65 3.18
CA ASN A 388 -3.06 -21.16 1.84
C ASN A 388 -4.32 -21.07 0.99
N SER A 389 -4.20 -20.59 -0.26
CA SER A 389 -5.34 -20.34 -1.15
C SER A 389 -6.04 -21.62 -1.64
N THR A 390 -5.37 -22.77 -1.56
CA THR A 390 -5.89 -24.06 -2.05
C THR A 390 -6.47 -24.89 -0.91
N ASP A 391 -5.71 -25.12 0.15
CA ASP A 391 -5.96 -26.08 1.22
C ASP A 391 -5.83 -25.50 2.64
N GLY A 392 -5.66 -24.17 2.74
CA GLY A 392 -5.58 -23.50 4.03
C GLY A 392 -6.83 -23.70 4.88
N VAL A 393 -6.63 -23.75 6.20
CA VAL A 393 -7.72 -23.97 7.17
C VAL A 393 -8.83 -22.92 7.00
N VAL A 394 -8.46 -21.64 6.89
CA VAL A 394 -9.43 -20.54 6.72
C VAL A 394 -10.08 -20.60 5.33
N THR A 395 -9.30 -20.93 4.29
CA THR A 395 -9.82 -21.10 2.93
C THR A 395 -10.85 -22.23 2.86
N SER A 396 -10.62 -23.33 3.55
CA SER A 396 -11.56 -24.46 3.62
C SER A 396 -12.87 -24.05 4.32
N LEU A 397 -12.79 -23.23 5.39
CA LEU A 397 -13.97 -22.67 6.03
C LEU A 397 -14.76 -21.73 5.07
N VAL A 398 -14.08 -20.89 4.30
CA VAL A 398 -14.70 -20.03 3.28
C VAL A 398 -15.44 -20.88 2.23
N LYS A 399 -14.78 -21.89 1.66
CA LYS A 399 -15.39 -22.80 0.68
C LYS A 399 -16.63 -23.50 1.23
N GLY A 400 -16.57 -24.02 2.46
CA GLY A 400 -17.72 -24.64 3.11
C GLY A 400 -18.90 -23.68 3.31
N ARG A 401 -18.64 -22.41 3.65
CA ARG A 401 -19.69 -21.37 3.77
C ARG A 401 -20.27 -21.00 2.41
N GLN A 402 -19.45 -20.92 1.35
CA GLN A 402 -19.91 -20.65 0.00
C GLN A 402 -20.83 -21.78 -0.50
N SER A 403 -20.49 -23.04 -0.30
CA SER A 403 -21.37 -24.17 -0.64
C SER A 403 -22.68 -24.12 0.16
N SER A 404 -22.66 -23.68 1.42
CA SER A 404 -23.88 -23.47 2.19
C SER A 404 -24.76 -22.36 1.61
N ILE A 405 -24.16 -21.27 1.13
CA ILE A 405 -24.89 -20.18 0.44
C ILE A 405 -25.52 -20.67 -0.85
N GLU A 406 -24.82 -21.47 -1.66
CA GLU A 406 -25.36 -22.08 -2.88
C GLU A 406 -26.58 -22.92 -2.56
N GLY A 407 -26.49 -23.87 -1.62
CA GLY A 407 -27.63 -24.69 -1.22
C GLY A 407 -28.81 -23.90 -0.62
N LEU A 408 -28.53 -22.78 0.07
CA LEU A 408 -29.59 -21.88 0.56
C LEU A 408 -30.28 -21.13 -0.58
N ASN A 409 -29.55 -20.71 -1.61
CA ASN A 409 -30.10 -20.05 -2.80
C ASN A 409 -30.98 -21.03 -3.59
N ASP A 410 -30.54 -22.27 -3.81
CA ASP A 410 -31.35 -23.31 -4.44
C ASP A 410 -32.66 -23.53 -3.68
N ALA A 411 -32.61 -23.52 -2.33
CA ALA A 411 -33.80 -23.63 -1.51
C ALA A 411 -34.71 -22.40 -1.63
N ILE A 412 -34.17 -21.21 -1.79
CA ILE A 412 -34.93 -19.97 -2.03
C ILE A 412 -35.64 -20.03 -3.38
N ASP A 413 -34.96 -20.49 -4.44
CA ASP A 413 -35.54 -20.63 -5.79
C ASP A 413 -36.70 -21.67 -5.81
N ALA A 414 -36.52 -22.77 -5.06
CA ALA A 414 -37.61 -23.74 -4.88
C ALA A 414 -38.81 -23.15 -4.12
N TRP A 415 -38.57 -22.25 -3.15
CA TRP A 415 -39.61 -21.52 -2.46
C TRP A 415 -40.30 -20.52 -3.37
N ASP A 416 -39.61 -19.80 -4.25
CA ASP A 416 -40.20 -18.87 -5.21
C ASP A 416 -41.20 -19.61 -6.14
N SER A 417 -40.77 -20.77 -6.67
CA SER A 417 -41.62 -21.63 -7.46
C SER A 417 -42.89 -22.08 -6.69
N ARG A 418 -42.73 -22.47 -5.42
CA ARG A 418 -43.88 -22.90 -4.58
C ARG A 418 -44.83 -21.76 -4.28
N LEU A 419 -44.30 -20.59 -3.98
CA LEU A 419 -45.11 -19.39 -3.70
C LEU A 419 -45.89 -18.95 -4.94
N GLU A 420 -45.31 -19.03 -6.14
CA GLU A 420 -45.97 -18.73 -7.38
C GLU A 420 -47.16 -19.71 -7.63
N LEU A 421 -46.94 -21.00 -7.49
CA LEU A 421 -48.03 -22.01 -7.61
C LEU A 421 -49.12 -21.77 -6.55
N ARG A 422 -48.73 -21.39 -5.34
CA ARG A 422 -49.70 -21.09 -4.26
C ARG A 422 -50.55 -19.87 -4.58
N ARG A 423 -49.93 -18.81 -5.07
CA ARG A 423 -50.60 -17.59 -5.53
C ARG A 423 -51.65 -17.92 -6.62
N GLN A 424 -51.24 -18.63 -7.66
CA GLN A 424 -52.12 -19.06 -8.73
C GLN A 424 -53.29 -19.90 -8.22
N SER A 425 -53.04 -20.80 -7.25
CA SER A 425 -54.11 -21.60 -6.62
C SER A 425 -55.08 -20.74 -5.83
N LEU A 426 -54.58 -19.76 -5.06
CA LEU A 426 -55.43 -18.83 -4.32
C LEU A 426 -56.25 -17.96 -5.27
N GLU A 427 -55.66 -17.40 -6.31
CA GLU A 427 -56.36 -16.61 -7.34
C GLU A 427 -57.51 -17.40 -8.00
N LYS A 428 -57.26 -18.67 -8.38
CA LYS A 428 -58.28 -19.57 -8.92
C LYS A 428 -59.41 -19.83 -7.90
N THR A 429 -59.06 -20.05 -6.63
CA THR A 429 -60.04 -20.34 -5.56
C THR A 429 -60.91 -19.13 -5.28
N TYR A 430 -60.33 -17.95 -5.17
CA TYR A 430 -61.09 -16.71 -4.93
C TYR A 430 -61.91 -16.31 -6.16
N ALA A 431 -61.42 -16.50 -7.39
CA ALA A 431 -62.19 -16.28 -8.61
C ALA A 431 -63.43 -17.22 -8.67
N ALA A 432 -63.27 -18.51 -8.32
CA ALA A 432 -64.39 -19.46 -8.25
C ALA A 432 -65.41 -19.06 -7.15
N LEU A 433 -64.91 -18.55 -6.00
CA LEU A 433 -65.79 -18.05 -4.92
C LEU A 433 -66.60 -16.83 -5.39
N GLU A 434 -65.99 -15.87 -6.07
CA GLU A 434 -66.68 -14.70 -6.63
C GLU A 434 -67.78 -15.12 -7.62
N VAL A 435 -67.50 -16.08 -8.52
CA VAL A 435 -68.49 -16.61 -9.44
C VAL A 435 -69.66 -17.29 -8.69
N ALA A 436 -69.35 -18.07 -7.64
CA ALA A 436 -70.42 -18.73 -6.84
C ALA A 436 -71.24 -17.72 -6.07
N LEU A 437 -70.64 -16.69 -5.48
CA LEU A 437 -71.38 -15.59 -4.80
C LEU A 437 -72.23 -14.80 -5.78
N GLY A 438 -71.73 -14.52 -6.98
CA GLY A 438 -72.49 -13.88 -8.03
C GLY A 438 -73.78 -14.67 -8.44
N LYS A 439 -73.61 -16.00 -8.55
CA LYS A 439 -74.76 -16.89 -8.82
C LYS A 439 -75.82 -16.86 -7.68
N LEU A 440 -75.28 -16.95 -6.41
CA LEU A 440 -76.14 -16.88 -5.25
C LEU A 440 -76.89 -15.55 -5.12
N GLN A 441 -76.23 -14.45 -5.42
CA GLN A 441 -76.82 -13.11 -5.41
C GLN A 441 -77.86 -12.96 -6.49
N SER A 442 -77.59 -13.48 -7.69
CA SER A 442 -78.58 -13.51 -8.79
C SER A 442 -79.83 -14.36 -8.43
N GLN A 443 -79.62 -15.54 -7.81
CA GLN A 443 -80.72 -16.36 -7.32
C GLN A 443 -81.48 -15.70 -6.20
N SER A 444 -80.80 -15.01 -5.26
CA SER A 444 -81.48 -14.25 -4.19
C SER A 444 -82.30 -13.09 -4.75
N SER A 445 -81.77 -12.35 -5.75
CA SER A 445 -82.49 -11.27 -6.45
C SER A 445 -83.65 -11.81 -7.22
N TRP A 446 -83.52 -12.95 -7.88
CA TRP A 446 -84.64 -13.62 -8.59
C TRP A 446 -85.68 -14.07 -7.59
N LEU A 447 -85.39 -14.71 -6.49
CA LEU A 447 -86.32 -15.11 -5.43
C LEU A 447 -87.02 -13.90 -4.83
N ALA A 448 -86.32 -12.80 -4.55
CA ALA A 448 -86.93 -11.56 -4.07
C ALA A 448 -87.91 -10.99 -5.05
N GLY A 449 -87.58 -11.03 -6.37
CA GLY A 449 -88.49 -10.65 -7.45
C GLY A 449 -89.75 -11.55 -7.52
N GLN A 450 -89.54 -12.87 -7.34
CA GLN A 450 -90.72 -13.81 -7.29
C GLN A 450 -91.60 -13.58 -6.06
N LEU A 451 -91.01 -13.33 -4.89
CA LEU A 451 -91.76 -13.00 -3.65
C LEU A 451 -92.50 -11.68 -3.79
N ALA A 452 -91.93 -10.68 -4.43
CA ALA A 452 -92.58 -9.40 -4.68
C ALA A 452 -93.78 -9.48 -5.72
N SER A 453 -93.77 -10.54 -6.56
CA SER A 453 -94.80 -10.81 -7.54
C SER A 453 -95.97 -11.66 -7.02
N LEU A 454 -95.90 -12.19 -5.81
CA LEU A 454 -97.04 -12.89 -5.20
C LEU A 454 -98.13 -11.91 -4.85
N PRO A 455 -99.41 -12.21 -5.21
CA PRO A 455 -100.51 -11.35 -4.87
C PRO A 455 -100.69 -11.20 -3.35
N GLN A 456 -100.65 -9.99 -2.82
CA GLN A 456 -101.05 -9.75 -1.44
C GLN A 456 -102.55 -10.20 -1.31
N MET A 457 -102.70 -11.31 -0.58
CA MET A 457 -104.08 -11.63 -0.15
C MET A 457 -104.51 -10.55 0.83
N SER A 458 -105.37 -9.64 0.35
CA SER A 458 -106.04 -8.72 1.22
C SER A 458 -106.94 -9.50 2.16
N SER A 459 -106.55 -9.58 3.47
CA SER A 459 -107.46 -9.96 4.51
C SER A 459 -108.50 -8.80 4.69
N GLY A 460 -109.60 -8.90 3.99
CA GLY A 460 -110.78 -8.12 4.31
C GLY A 460 -111.49 -8.68 5.53
N SER A 461 -111.67 -7.88 6.53
CA SER A 461 -112.83 -7.65 7.36
C SER A 461 -112.47 -6.77 8.50
#